data_f4e228d1c8dd5128697cc6fc7799bbcc
#
_entry.id   f4e228d1c8dd5128697cc6fc7799bbcc
#
_cell.length_a   1.000
_cell.length_b   1.000
_cell.length_c   1.000
_cell.angle_alpha   90.00
_cell.angle_beta   90.00
_cell.angle_gamma   90.00
#
_symmetry.space_group_name_H-M   'P 1'
#
loop_
_entity.id
_entity.type
_entity.pdbx_description
1 polymer ?
#
loop_
_entity_poly.entity_id
_entity_poly.type
_entity_poly.pdbx_seq_one_letter_code
_entity_poly.pdbx_strand_id
1 'polypeptide(L)'
;MNGQTNLRQGIREHLGQFSLHVLLVFATGLTIGSERTVVPVLGEEVLGVESFFVIGSFVVSFGFVKALLNLYAGKWGEEYGRKPVLVLGWLTALPIPVILIYAPSWSWITVGNVLLGINQALTWSMAINAKIDLASPDQRGLAVGIDEAFGYTGVAAGAWITGVIAGRTSLRPEPFYFLAAVVVLAFLISIFLIKETVQLAHLEGDDDHHDANLPFYDVLKRATYGDKTLFAAAQAGHIENFVDTLFWIAVPLYLTSQGLAIEAVGVVVGVHSAMYFLQIGTGGLADRIGRRPPVVVGMFIAGAGVLGMVFVENYLPWAVLAGVSGLGMALLYPNLMTVPGDAAHPTWRSAGMGVYRMWRDAGYGVGAIVIGLSMQFVSAEAAFYVTAFLMFVSGAIVYLWMEETHPDFGTHEPPAPAPDARSQATPDD
;
A
#
# COMPACT_ATOMS: atom_id res chain seq x y z
N MET A 1 -41.30 -22.63 -0.42
CA MET A 1 -41.15 -21.54 0.55
C MET A 1 -39.75 -21.05 0.45
N ASN A 2 -39.50 -20.06 -0.41
CA ASN A 2 -38.18 -19.52 -0.65
C ASN A 2 -37.83 -18.54 0.49
N GLY A 3 -36.93 -18.95 1.36
CA GLY A 3 -36.29 -18.06 2.30
C GLY A 3 -35.33 -17.13 1.57
N GLN A 4 -35.83 -16.11 0.90
CA GLN A 4 -35.05 -14.94 0.56
C GLN A 4 -34.73 -14.24 1.89
N THR A 5 -33.58 -14.59 2.48
CA THR A 5 -32.94 -13.73 3.46
C THR A 5 -32.78 -12.37 2.78
N ASN A 6 -33.45 -11.33 3.28
CA ASN A 6 -33.25 -9.95 2.87
C ASN A 6 -31.80 -9.57 3.22
N LEU A 7 -30.86 -9.93 2.36
CA LEU A 7 -29.47 -9.49 2.44
C LEU A 7 -29.48 -7.96 2.24
N ARG A 8 -29.15 -7.20 3.27
CA ARG A 8 -29.01 -5.75 3.22
C ARG A 8 -27.56 -5.43 3.44
N GLN A 9 -27.02 -4.52 2.64
CA GLN A 9 -25.71 -3.92 2.89
C GLN A 9 -25.81 -2.86 3.99
N GLY A 10 -24.74 -2.69 4.76
CA GLY A 10 -24.60 -1.69 5.82
C GLY A 10 -23.57 -2.13 6.85
N ILE A 11 -22.71 -1.21 7.27
CA ILE A 11 -21.65 -1.51 8.27
C ILE A 11 -22.28 -1.98 9.59
N ARG A 12 -23.39 -1.37 10.00
CA ARG A 12 -24.08 -1.73 11.26
C ARG A 12 -24.73 -3.09 11.22
N GLU A 13 -25.31 -3.46 10.06
CA GLU A 13 -25.95 -4.74 9.82
C GLU A 13 -24.94 -5.90 9.86
N HIS A 14 -23.71 -5.62 9.47
CA HIS A 14 -22.62 -6.60 9.40
C HIS A 14 -21.43 -6.28 10.33
N LEU A 15 -21.68 -5.53 11.41
CA LEU A 15 -20.62 -4.99 12.28
C LEU A 15 -19.58 -6.05 12.71
N GLY A 16 -20.03 -7.27 13.04
CA GLY A 16 -19.12 -8.37 13.45
C GLY A 16 -18.15 -8.78 12.33
N GLN A 17 -18.64 -8.97 11.10
CA GLN A 17 -17.78 -9.31 9.95
C GLN A 17 -16.89 -8.13 9.55
N PHE A 18 -17.45 -6.93 9.53
CA PHE A 18 -16.69 -5.71 9.25
C PHE A 18 -15.52 -5.54 10.22
N SER A 19 -15.77 -5.68 11.54
CA SER A 19 -14.72 -5.59 12.56
C SER A 19 -13.66 -6.68 12.45
N LEU A 20 -14.02 -7.91 12.05
CA LEU A 20 -13.08 -8.98 11.78
C LEU A 20 -12.16 -8.66 10.59
N HIS A 21 -12.71 -8.07 9.51
CA HIS A 21 -11.89 -7.62 8.38
C HIS A 21 -10.99 -6.42 8.75
N VAL A 22 -11.43 -5.53 9.65
CA VAL A 22 -10.58 -4.47 10.21
C VAL A 22 -9.43 -5.07 11.03
N LEU A 23 -9.71 -6.08 11.84
CA LEU A 23 -8.67 -6.77 12.61
C LEU A 23 -7.68 -7.48 11.69
N LEU A 24 -8.14 -8.11 10.60
CA LEU A 24 -7.27 -8.78 9.64
C LEU A 24 -6.40 -7.81 8.84
N VAL A 25 -6.91 -6.64 8.42
CA VAL A 25 -6.05 -5.65 7.75
C VAL A 25 -5.04 -5.05 8.72
N PHE A 26 -5.40 -4.84 9.98
CA PHE A 26 -4.46 -4.45 11.03
C PHE A 26 -3.36 -5.53 11.20
N ALA A 27 -3.73 -6.82 11.26
CA ALA A 27 -2.76 -7.92 11.30
C ALA A 27 -1.89 -7.97 10.03
N THR A 28 -2.46 -7.67 8.85
CA THR A 28 -1.71 -7.54 7.59
C THR A 28 -0.65 -6.44 7.70
N GLY A 29 -1.01 -5.28 8.25
CA GLY A 29 -0.06 -4.20 8.57
C GLY A 29 1.02 -4.63 9.57
N LEU A 30 0.64 -5.34 10.64
CA LEU A 30 1.60 -5.88 11.61
C LEU A 30 2.67 -6.76 10.96
N THR A 31 2.32 -7.58 9.95
CA THR A 31 3.31 -8.43 9.26
C THR A 31 4.36 -7.61 8.51
N ILE A 32 3.97 -6.53 7.83
CA ILE A 32 4.93 -5.60 7.20
C ILE A 32 5.79 -4.95 8.27
N GLY A 33 5.16 -4.27 9.22
CA GLY A 33 5.87 -3.47 10.24
C GLY A 33 6.87 -4.29 11.03
N SER A 34 6.54 -5.56 11.34
CA SER A 34 7.42 -6.45 12.10
C SER A 34 8.79 -6.70 11.45
N GLU A 35 8.91 -6.49 10.14
CA GLU A 35 10.18 -6.65 9.44
C GLU A 35 10.94 -5.34 9.26
N ARG A 36 10.24 -4.20 9.13
CA ARG A 36 10.81 -2.95 8.60
C ARG A 36 11.81 -2.26 9.51
N THR A 37 11.74 -2.47 10.82
CA THR A 37 12.74 -1.96 11.77
C THR A 37 13.90 -2.92 11.93
N VAL A 38 13.61 -4.21 12.04
CA VAL A 38 14.58 -5.23 12.52
C VAL A 38 15.37 -5.85 11.36
N VAL A 39 14.71 -6.18 10.24
CA VAL A 39 15.34 -6.97 9.15
C VAL A 39 16.53 -6.28 8.49
N PRO A 40 16.51 -4.96 8.17
CA PRO A 40 17.70 -4.30 7.61
C PRO A 40 18.91 -4.38 8.54
N VAL A 41 18.71 -4.11 9.82
CA VAL A 41 19.78 -4.15 10.85
C VAL A 41 20.26 -5.58 11.08
N LEU A 42 19.36 -6.57 11.08
CA LEU A 42 19.71 -8.00 11.13
C LEU A 42 20.57 -8.40 9.93
N GLY A 43 20.28 -7.86 8.75
CA GLY A 43 21.08 -8.09 7.54
C GLY A 43 22.52 -7.65 7.72
N GLU A 44 22.72 -6.44 8.23
CA GLU A 44 24.04 -5.86 8.47
C GLU A 44 24.77 -6.53 9.64
N GLU A 45 24.16 -6.56 10.83
CA GLU A 45 24.84 -6.96 12.06
C GLU A 45 24.93 -8.48 12.26
N VAL A 46 23.93 -9.25 11.82
CA VAL A 46 23.85 -10.69 12.11
C VAL A 46 24.24 -11.54 10.89
N LEU A 47 23.82 -11.14 9.69
CA LEU A 47 24.10 -11.88 8.47
C LEU A 47 25.33 -11.37 7.74
N GLY A 48 25.96 -10.27 8.19
CA GLY A 48 27.19 -9.71 7.65
C GLY A 48 27.04 -9.21 6.21
N VAL A 49 25.87 -8.68 5.86
CA VAL A 49 25.62 -8.13 4.54
C VAL A 49 26.14 -6.70 4.47
N GLU A 50 27.28 -6.50 3.84
CA GLU A 50 27.92 -5.17 3.71
C GLU A 50 27.28 -4.27 2.65
N SER A 51 26.57 -4.85 1.68
CA SER A 51 25.96 -4.09 0.58
C SER A 51 24.55 -3.64 0.91
N PHE A 52 24.34 -2.33 1.00
CA PHE A 52 23.01 -1.72 1.18
C PHE A 52 22.06 -2.05 0.02
N PHE A 53 22.59 -2.18 -1.21
CA PHE A 53 21.81 -2.64 -2.36
C PHE A 53 21.31 -4.08 -2.17
N VAL A 54 22.17 -4.97 -1.65
CA VAL A 54 21.76 -6.35 -1.33
C VAL A 54 20.75 -6.35 -0.20
N ILE A 55 20.95 -5.56 0.86
CA ILE A 55 19.94 -5.40 1.93
C ILE A 55 18.61 -4.95 1.32
N GLY A 56 18.59 -3.96 0.43
CA GLY A 56 17.36 -3.50 -0.23
C GLY A 56 16.59 -4.58 -1.01
N SER A 57 17.23 -5.69 -1.39
CA SER A 57 16.62 -6.75 -2.22
C SER A 57 15.37 -7.41 -1.59
N PHE A 58 15.23 -7.37 -0.26
CA PHE A 58 14.03 -7.89 0.41
C PHE A 58 12.78 -7.03 0.10
N VAL A 59 12.93 -5.72 0.00
CA VAL A 59 11.83 -4.83 -0.43
C VAL A 59 11.63 -4.90 -1.94
N VAL A 60 12.70 -5.07 -2.73
CA VAL A 60 12.60 -5.28 -4.19
C VAL A 60 11.70 -6.48 -4.48
N SER A 61 11.99 -7.63 -3.86
CA SER A 61 11.19 -8.84 -4.05
C SER A 61 9.75 -8.68 -3.59
N PHE A 62 9.54 -8.09 -2.43
CA PHE A 62 8.22 -7.76 -1.90
C PHE A 62 7.43 -6.86 -2.86
N GLY A 63 8.00 -5.73 -3.29
CA GLY A 63 7.32 -4.72 -4.08
C GLY A 63 6.88 -5.23 -5.45
N PHE A 64 7.77 -5.86 -6.21
CA PHE A 64 7.41 -6.38 -7.54
C PHE A 64 6.43 -7.54 -7.48
N VAL A 65 6.55 -8.45 -6.51
CA VAL A 65 5.59 -9.55 -6.34
C VAL A 65 4.22 -9.01 -5.96
N LYS A 66 4.15 -8.06 -5.02
CA LYS A 66 2.89 -7.41 -4.63
C LYS A 66 2.26 -6.66 -5.81
N ALA A 67 3.04 -5.87 -6.55
CA ALA A 67 2.57 -5.12 -7.71
C ALA A 67 1.96 -6.04 -8.77
N LEU A 68 2.66 -7.11 -9.11
CA LEU A 68 2.18 -8.07 -10.11
C LEU A 68 0.90 -8.78 -9.67
N LEU A 69 0.85 -9.24 -8.43
CA LEU A 69 -0.30 -9.99 -7.92
C LEU A 69 -1.53 -9.12 -7.67
N ASN A 70 -1.39 -7.84 -7.40
CA ASN A 70 -2.52 -6.94 -7.30
C ASN A 70 -3.36 -6.85 -8.58
N LEU A 71 -2.76 -7.05 -9.76
CA LEU A 71 -3.50 -7.15 -11.03
C LEU A 71 -4.50 -8.31 -11.05
N TYR A 72 -4.19 -9.38 -10.34
CA TYR A 72 -4.97 -10.63 -10.36
C TYR A 72 -5.84 -10.79 -9.11
N ALA A 73 -5.45 -10.20 -7.97
CA ALA A 73 -6.11 -10.41 -6.68
C ALA A 73 -7.61 -10.05 -6.73
N GLY A 74 -7.96 -8.93 -7.38
CA GLY A 74 -9.36 -8.53 -7.56
C GLY A 74 -10.16 -9.58 -8.32
N LYS A 75 -9.66 -10.00 -9.51
CA LYS A 75 -10.28 -11.02 -10.34
C LYS A 75 -10.45 -12.36 -9.60
N TRP A 76 -9.43 -12.81 -8.90
CA TRP A 76 -9.52 -14.05 -8.11
C TRP A 76 -10.54 -13.94 -6.99
N GLY A 77 -10.66 -12.77 -6.35
CA GLY A 77 -11.70 -12.53 -5.34
C GLY A 77 -13.12 -12.55 -5.89
N GLU A 78 -13.33 -12.20 -7.16
CA GLU A 78 -14.60 -12.33 -7.86
C GLU A 78 -14.88 -13.78 -8.30
N GLU A 79 -13.88 -14.44 -8.85
CA GLU A 79 -14.02 -15.79 -9.43
C GLU A 79 -14.10 -16.89 -8.35
N TYR A 80 -13.24 -16.82 -7.32
CA TYR A 80 -13.14 -17.86 -6.28
C TYR A 80 -13.79 -17.46 -4.95
N GLY A 81 -14.19 -16.20 -4.78
CA GLY A 81 -14.71 -15.63 -3.54
C GLY A 81 -13.66 -14.90 -2.71
N ARG A 82 -14.12 -13.97 -1.87
CA ARG A 82 -13.24 -13.15 -1.02
C ARG A 82 -12.52 -13.98 0.04
N LYS A 83 -13.26 -14.88 0.71
CA LYS A 83 -12.73 -15.71 1.79
C LYS A 83 -11.63 -16.69 1.33
N PRO A 84 -11.79 -17.51 0.27
CA PRO A 84 -10.75 -18.44 -0.17
C PRO A 84 -9.44 -17.73 -0.53
N VAL A 85 -9.51 -16.58 -1.22
CA VAL A 85 -8.33 -15.81 -1.59
C VAL A 85 -7.66 -15.18 -0.36
N LEU A 86 -8.44 -14.70 0.60
CA LEU A 86 -7.93 -14.20 1.88
C LEU A 86 -7.20 -15.31 2.68
N VAL A 87 -7.80 -16.52 2.76
CA VAL A 87 -7.21 -17.68 3.43
C VAL A 87 -5.91 -18.10 2.75
N LEU A 88 -5.89 -18.12 1.41
CA LEU A 88 -4.67 -18.40 0.64
C LEU A 88 -3.57 -17.38 0.97
N GLY A 89 -3.92 -16.09 1.06
CA GLY A 89 -2.99 -15.06 1.46
C GLY A 89 -2.38 -15.30 2.84
N TRP A 90 -3.18 -15.67 3.84
CA TRP A 90 -2.67 -16.01 5.17
C TRP A 90 -1.90 -17.32 5.21
N LEU A 91 -2.26 -18.30 4.39
CA LEU A 91 -1.50 -19.56 4.26
C LEU A 91 -0.07 -19.30 3.76
N THR A 92 0.11 -18.37 2.80
CA THR A 92 1.45 -18.00 2.31
C THR A 92 2.29 -17.25 3.34
N ALA A 93 1.66 -16.68 4.38
CA ALA A 93 2.37 -16.02 5.47
C ALA A 93 2.95 -16.97 6.50
N LEU A 94 2.39 -18.17 6.68
CA LEU A 94 2.81 -19.12 7.73
C LEU A 94 4.31 -19.46 7.73
N PRO A 95 4.99 -19.66 6.57
CA PRO A 95 6.42 -19.93 6.55
C PRO A 95 7.29 -18.71 6.88
N ILE A 96 6.78 -17.46 6.75
CA ILE A 96 7.60 -16.25 6.87
C ILE A 96 8.33 -16.16 8.20
N PRO A 97 7.68 -16.23 9.37
CA PRO A 97 8.38 -16.11 10.65
C PRO A 97 9.40 -17.24 10.86
N VAL A 98 9.13 -18.45 10.38
CA VAL A 98 10.07 -19.57 10.44
C VAL A 98 11.33 -19.27 9.61
N ILE A 99 11.13 -18.75 8.39
CA ILE A 99 12.25 -18.34 7.52
C ILE A 99 13.08 -17.27 8.22
N LEU A 100 12.47 -16.21 8.75
CA LEU A 100 13.19 -15.11 9.41
C LEU A 100 13.98 -15.54 10.65
N ILE A 101 13.42 -16.48 11.44
CA ILE A 101 14.08 -17.04 12.62
C ILE A 101 15.33 -17.85 12.23
N TYR A 102 15.21 -18.71 11.22
CA TYR A 102 16.23 -19.71 10.90
C TYR A 102 17.04 -19.43 9.64
N ALA A 103 16.82 -18.28 8.95
CA ALA A 103 17.51 -17.92 7.73
C ALA A 103 19.04 -18.03 7.88
N PRO A 104 19.72 -18.92 7.14
CA PRO A 104 21.17 -19.04 7.18
C PRO A 104 21.88 -17.97 6.34
N SER A 105 21.15 -17.28 5.45
CA SER A 105 21.69 -16.27 4.55
C SER A 105 20.61 -15.27 4.14
N TRP A 106 21.04 -14.13 3.60
CA TRP A 106 20.14 -13.08 3.11
C TRP A 106 19.16 -13.54 2.02
N SER A 107 19.55 -14.49 1.18
CA SER A 107 18.67 -15.03 0.14
C SER A 107 17.38 -15.63 0.71
N TRP A 108 17.44 -16.24 1.91
CA TRP A 108 16.24 -16.75 2.58
C TRP A 108 15.32 -15.62 3.06
N ILE A 109 15.89 -14.51 3.53
CA ILE A 109 15.12 -13.30 3.87
C ILE A 109 14.37 -12.78 2.64
N THR A 110 15.05 -12.75 1.48
CA THR A 110 14.44 -12.37 0.19
C THR A 110 13.29 -13.31 -0.19
N VAL A 111 13.45 -14.63 -0.01
CA VAL A 111 12.36 -15.62 -0.22
C VAL A 111 11.18 -15.35 0.74
N GLY A 112 11.45 -15.08 2.01
CA GLY A 112 10.43 -14.68 2.97
C GLY A 112 9.62 -13.47 2.50
N ASN A 113 10.31 -12.48 1.91
CA ASN A 113 9.67 -11.27 1.39
C ASN A 113 8.92 -11.47 0.06
N VAL A 114 9.29 -12.45 -0.76
CA VAL A 114 8.43 -12.93 -1.87
C VAL A 114 7.09 -13.43 -1.31
N LEU A 115 7.13 -14.28 -0.29
CA LEU A 115 5.91 -14.78 0.37
C LEU A 115 5.11 -13.67 1.04
N LEU A 116 5.79 -12.69 1.66
CA LEU A 116 5.14 -11.50 2.22
C LEU A 116 4.46 -10.67 1.12
N GLY A 117 5.08 -10.49 -0.04
CA GLY A 117 4.48 -9.82 -1.19
C GLY A 117 3.19 -10.50 -1.68
N ILE A 118 3.19 -11.84 -1.75
CA ILE A 118 1.99 -12.64 -2.05
C ILE A 118 0.92 -12.44 -0.99
N ASN A 119 1.29 -12.61 0.28
CA ASN A 119 0.37 -12.40 1.42
C ASN A 119 -0.28 -11.01 1.33
N GLN A 120 0.50 -9.96 1.17
CA GLN A 120 0.03 -8.58 1.16
C GLN A 120 -0.91 -8.28 0.00
N ALA A 121 -0.59 -8.75 -1.21
CA ALA A 121 -1.44 -8.56 -2.38
C ALA A 121 -2.82 -9.20 -2.19
N LEU A 122 -2.86 -10.41 -1.63
CA LEU A 122 -4.09 -11.15 -1.45
C LEU A 122 -4.89 -10.67 -0.23
N THR A 123 -4.25 -10.53 0.94
CA THR A 123 -4.98 -10.19 2.17
C THR A 123 -5.47 -8.76 2.19
N TRP A 124 -4.65 -7.78 1.77
CA TRP A 124 -5.06 -6.38 1.74
C TRP A 124 -6.20 -6.16 0.74
N SER A 125 -6.06 -6.72 -0.49
CA SER A 125 -7.11 -6.59 -1.50
C SER A 125 -8.42 -7.24 -1.07
N MET A 126 -8.38 -8.41 -0.43
CA MET A 126 -9.61 -9.08 0.03
C MET A 126 -10.23 -8.39 1.23
N ALA A 127 -9.42 -7.85 2.14
CA ALA A 127 -9.92 -7.11 3.30
C ALA A 127 -10.67 -5.84 2.88
N ILE A 128 -10.14 -5.08 1.92
CA ILE A 128 -10.80 -3.87 1.40
C ILE A 128 -12.06 -4.21 0.61
N ASN A 129 -11.99 -5.20 -0.30
CA ASN A 129 -13.14 -5.61 -1.11
C ASN A 129 -14.29 -6.14 -0.24
N ALA A 130 -13.99 -6.99 0.75
CA ALA A 130 -15.01 -7.50 1.66
C ALA A 130 -15.68 -6.38 2.48
N LYS A 131 -14.95 -5.34 2.89
CA LYS A 131 -15.53 -4.18 3.59
C LYS A 131 -16.41 -3.33 2.68
N ILE A 132 -16.04 -3.20 1.40
CA ILE A 132 -16.88 -2.55 0.38
C ILE A 132 -18.16 -3.36 0.15
N ASP A 133 -18.06 -4.70 0.03
CA ASP A 133 -19.22 -5.59 -0.14
C ASP A 133 -20.22 -5.49 1.06
N LEU A 134 -19.68 -5.33 2.28
CA LEU A 134 -20.47 -5.22 3.52
C LEU A 134 -21.08 -3.82 3.73
N ALA A 135 -20.51 -2.77 3.12
CA ALA A 135 -20.92 -1.39 3.30
C ALA A 135 -22.03 -1.00 2.32
N SER A 136 -22.98 -0.15 2.75
CA SER A 136 -23.90 0.50 1.82
C SER A 136 -23.16 1.50 0.92
N PRO A 137 -23.70 1.85 -0.27
CA PRO A 137 -23.02 2.73 -1.23
C PRO A 137 -22.51 4.05 -0.63
N ASP A 138 -23.28 4.66 0.26
CA ASP A 138 -22.92 5.89 0.97
C ASP A 138 -21.83 5.71 2.04
N GLN A 139 -21.52 4.47 2.45
CA GLN A 139 -20.52 4.14 3.49
C GLN A 139 -19.20 3.61 2.92
N ARG A 140 -19.09 3.38 1.62
CA ARG A 140 -17.89 2.77 0.98
C ARG A 140 -16.63 3.59 1.19
N GLY A 141 -16.72 4.91 1.07
CA GLY A 141 -15.58 5.80 1.34
C GLY A 141 -15.08 5.67 2.77
N LEU A 142 -15.98 5.57 3.73
CA LEU A 142 -15.65 5.32 5.15
C LEU A 142 -15.00 3.93 5.33
N ALA A 143 -15.55 2.90 4.68
CA ALA A 143 -15.02 1.53 4.75
C ALA A 143 -13.57 1.45 4.24
N VAL A 144 -13.26 2.10 3.10
CA VAL A 144 -11.91 2.21 2.55
C VAL A 144 -11.00 3.00 3.47
N GLY A 145 -11.45 4.15 3.99
CA GLY A 145 -10.67 4.96 4.92
C GLY A 145 -10.32 4.21 6.22
N ILE A 146 -11.24 3.42 6.76
CA ILE A 146 -10.99 2.56 7.92
C ILE A 146 -9.99 1.46 7.56
N ASP A 147 -10.10 0.83 6.38
CA ASP A 147 -9.16 -0.20 5.93
C ASP A 147 -7.73 0.30 5.94
N GLU A 148 -7.48 1.38 5.23
CA GLU A 148 -6.16 1.94 5.09
C GLU A 148 -5.59 2.46 6.42
N ALA A 149 -6.41 3.16 7.22
CA ALA A 149 -5.99 3.68 8.52
C ALA A 149 -5.56 2.57 9.48
N PHE A 150 -6.34 1.49 9.57
CA PHE A 150 -6.00 0.36 10.44
C PHE A 150 -4.86 -0.48 9.87
N GLY A 151 -4.76 -0.63 8.55
CA GLY A 151 -3.61 -1.28 7.91
C GLY A 151 -2.30 -0.60 8.26
N TYR A 152 -2.18 0.71 8.06
CA TYR A 152 -0.97 1.46 8.39
C TYR A 152 -0.73 1.64 9.90
N THR A 153 -1.80 1.66 10.72
CA THR A 153 -1.65 1.57 12.19
C THR A 153 -1.02 0.23 12.59
N GLY A 154 -1.37 -0.85 11.89
CA GLY A 154 -0.71 -2.15 12.03
C GLY A 154 0.77 -2.10 11.68
N VAL A 155 1.14 -1.43 10.57
CA VAL A 155 2.55 -1.23 10.19
C VAL A 155 3.31 -0.48 11.29
N ALA A 156 2.74 0.62 11.80
CA ALA A 156 3.33 1.40 12.88
C ALA A 156 3.52 0.56 14.15
N ALA A 157 2.48 -0.15 14.57
CA ALA A 157 2.53 -0.99 15.77
C ALA A 157 3.53 -2.13 15.62
N GLY A 158 3.59 -2.78 14.46
CA GLY A 158 4.56 -3.85 14.16
C GLY A 158 5.99 -3.37 14.25
N ALA A 159 6.31 -2.23 13.63
CA ALA A 159 7.63 -1.61 13.65
C ALA A 159 8.08 -1.26 15.08
N TRP A 160 7.18 -0.65 15.84
CA TRP A 160 7.44 -0.29 17.24
C TRP A 160 7.62 -1.52 18.14
N ILE A 161 6.67 -2.47 18.11
CA ILE A 161 6.69 -3.65 18.98
C ILE A 161 7.95 -4.48 18.74
N THR A 162 8.29 -4.76 17.47
CA THR A 162 9.49 -5.55 17.15
C THR A 162 10.77 -4.80 17.44
N GLY A 163 10.81 -3.48 17.26
CA GLY A 163 11.93 -2.65 17.70
C GLY A 163 12.15 -2.74 19.21
N VAL A 164 11.08 -2.64 20.03
CA VAL A 164 11.14 -2.79 21.49
C VAL A 164 11.58 -4.20 21.91
N ILE A 165 11.04 -5.24 21.25
CA ILE A 165 11.46 -6.62 21.53
C ILE A 165 12.95 -6.78 21.20
N ALA A 166 13.38 -6.37 20.00
CA ALA A 166 14.76 -6.49 19.55
C ALA A 166 15.74 -5.79 20.50
N GLY A 167 15.42 -4.57 20.94
CA GLY A 167 16.29 -3.82 21.82
C GLY A 167 16.37 -4.35 23.25
N ARG A 168 15.36 -5.11 23.69
CA ARG A 168 15.37 -5.74 25.04
C ARG A 168 15.89 -7.17 25.04
N THR A 169 15.97 -7.79 23.89
CA THR A 169 16.39 -9.20 23.74
C THR A 169 17.48 -9.34 22.68
N SER A 170 17.11 -9.62 21.45
CA SER A 170 18.01 -9.70 20.32
C SER A 170 17.27 -9.44 19.01
N LEU A 171 18.02 -9.22 17.90
CA LEU A 171 17.44 -8.99 16.56
C LEU A 171 16.71 -10.24 16.05
N ARG A 172 17.02 -11.43 16.54
CA ARG A 172 16.32 -12.71 16.33
C ARG A 172 16.68 -13.72 17.41
N PRO A 173 15.77 -14.66 17.78
CA PRO A 173 14.48 -14.97 17.13
C PRO A 173 13.27 -14.20 17.68
N GLU A 174 13.39 -13.50 18.80
CA GLU A 174 12.29 -13.04 19.64
C GLU A 174 11.28 -12.12 18.91
N PRO A 175 11.69 -11.11 18.08
CA PRO A 175 10.74 -10.29 17.33
C PRO A 175 9.86 -11.12 16.39
N PHE A 176 10.39 -12.22 15.85
CA PHE A 176 9.68 -13.07 14.90
C PHE A 176 8.77 -14.12 15.56
N TYR A 177 8.90 -14.36 16.86
CA TYR A 177 7.87 -15.08 17.64
C TYR A 177 6.59 -14.26 17.74
N PHE A 178 6.70 -12.94 17.90
CA PHE A 178 5.54 -12.06 17.83
C PHE A 178 4.88 -12.13 16.45
N LEU A 179 5.66 -12.04 15.37
CA LEU A 179 5.16 -12.19 14.01
C LEU A 179 4.48 -13.54 13.79
N ALA A 180 5.05 -14.63 14.29
CA ALA A 180 4.46 -15.96 14.20
C ALA A 180 3.08 -16.03 14.87
N ALA A 181 2.94 -15.43 16.06
CA ALA A 181 1.67 -15.36 16.76
C ALA A 181 0.62 -14.59 15.95
N VAL A 182 0.98 -13.44 15.40
CA VAL A 182 0.09 -12.63 14.55
C VAL A 182 -0.39 -13.43 13.33
N VAL A 183 0.55 -14.06 12.60
CA VAL A 183 0.24 -14.82 11.37
C VAL A 183 -0.66 -16.00 11.66
N VAL A 184 -0.36 -16.79 12.71
CA VAL A 184 -1.17 -17.96 13.09
C VAL A 184 -2.58 -17.53 13.50
N LEU A 185 -2.71 -16.49 14.34
CA LEU A 185 -4.01 -16.00 14.77
C LEU A 185 -4.84 -15.47 13.59
N ALA A 186 -4.24 -14.70 12.71
CA ALA A 186 -4.93 -14.15 11.53
C ALA A 186 -5.34 -15.28 10.55
N PHE A 187 -4.50 -16.29 10.35
CA PHE A 187 -4.85 -17.47 9.56
C PHE A 187 -6.05 -18.23 10.17
N LEU A 188 -6.05 -18.45 11.49
CA LEU A 188 -7.18 -19.13 12.17
C LEU A 188 -8.46 -18.29 12.09
N ILE A 189 -8.38 -16.98 12.30
CA ILE A 189 -9.51 -16.06 12.14
C ILE A 189 -10.07 -16.14 10.72
N SER A 190 -9.20 -16.14 9.70
CA SER A 190 -9.62 -16.16 8.29
C SER A 190 -10.35 -17.46 7.94
N ILE A 191 -9.97 -18.61 8.51
CA ILE A 191 -10.63 -19.89 8.26
C ILE A 191 -11.96 -19.98 9.02
N PHE A 192 -11.95 -19.71 10.33
CA PHE A 192 -13.05 -20.09 11.22
C PHE A 192 -14.07 -18.98 11.43
N LEU A 193 -13.69 -17.69 11.36
CA LEU A 193 -14.56 -16.59 11.74
C LEU A 193 -15.03 -15.75 10.54
N ILE A 194 -14.26 -15.68 9.45
CA ILE A 194 -14.65 -14.93 8.26
C ILE A 194 -15.71 -15.69 7.47
N LYS A 195 -16.72 -14.94 7.02
CA LYS A 195 -17.76 -15.39 6.09
C LYS A 195 -17.49 -14.84 4.69
N GLU A 196 -18.00 -15.54 3.69
CA GLU A 196 -17.96 -15.08 2.31
C GLU A 196 -18.84 -13.84 2.11
N THR A 197 -18.34 -12.84 1.36
CA THR A 197 -19.04 -11.57 1.11
C THR A 197 -19.37 -11.32 -0.35
N VAL A 198 -18.82 -12.08 -1.28
CA VAL A 198 -19.01 -11.87 -2.73
C VAL A 198 -20.49 -11.84 -3.13
N GLN A 199 -21.36 -12.57 -2.42
CA GLN A 199 -22.80 -12.58 -2.68
C GLN A 199 -23.46 -11.23 -2.41
N LEU A 200 -22.91 -10.42 -1.49
CA LEU A 200 -23.38 -9.07 -1.23
C LEU A 200 -23.01 -8.10 -2.36
N ALA A 201 -21.87 -8.31 -3.00
CA ALA A 201 -21.48 -7.54 -4.18
C ALA A 201 -22.45 -7.74 -5.35
N HIS A 202 -22.95 -8.97 -5.54
CA HIS A 202 -23.92 -9.30 -6.63
C HIS A 202 -25.34 -8.75 -6.37
N LEU A 203 -25.66 -8.23 -5.19
CA LEU A 203 -26.99 -7.63 -4.93
C LEU A 203 -27.21 -6.30 -5.69
N GLU A 204 -26.17 -5.66 -6.14
CA GLU A 204 -26.23 -4.36 -6.81
C GLU A 204 -26.58 -4.44 -8.32
N GLY A 205 -26.77 -5.65 -8.83
CA GLY A 205 -27.18 -5.87 -10.20
C GLY A 205 -26.03 -5.89 -11.21
N ASP A 206 -26.26 -6.62 -12.30
CA ASP A 206 -25.35 -6.80 -13.45
C ASP A 206 -25.08 -5.50 -14.25
N ASP A 207 -25.53 -4.33 -13.79
CA ASP A 207 -25.54 -3.11 -14.58
C ASP A 207 -24.14 -2.49 -14.81
N ASP A 208 -23.13 -2.84 -14.00
CA ASP A 208 -21.78 -2.29 -14.14
C ASP A 208 -20.77 -3.24 -14.84
N HIS A 209 -21.18 -4.45 -15.21
CA HIS A 209 -20.31 -5.42 -15.89
C HIS A 209 -20.34 -5.35 -17.42
N HIS A 210 -20.80 -4.27 -18.00
CA HIS A 210 -20.49 -3.99 -19.40
C HIS A 210 -19.03 -3.54 -19.51
N ASP A 211 -18.13 -4.52 -19.32
CA ASP A 211 -16.77 -4.43 -19.82
C ASP A 211 -16.83 -4.00 -21.29
N ALA A 212 -16.51 -2.74 -21.54
CA ALA A 212 -16.03 -2.43 -22.86
C ALA A 212 -14.78 -3.31 -22.98
N ASN A 213 -14.84 -4.28 -23.91
CA ASN A 213 -13.78 -5.24 -24.21
C ASN A 213 -12.54 -4.51 -24.75
N LEU A 214 -11.98 -3.56 -23.96
CA LEU A 214 -10.70 -2.96 -24.28
C LEU A 214 -9.63 -4.00 -23.97
N PRO A 215 -8.76 -4.33 -24.93
CA PRO A 215 -7.62 -5.19 -24.66
C PRO A 215 -6.83 -4.61 -23.47
N PHE A 216 -6.39 -5.46 -22.56
CA PHE A 216 -5.61 -5.02 -21.36
C PHE A 216 -4.46 -4.09 -21.70
N TYR A 217 -3.81 -4.31 -22.85
CA TYR A 217 -2.72 -3.44 -23.35
C TYR A 217 -3.18 -2.00 -23.60
N ASP A 218 -4.38 -1.80 -24.13
CA ASP A 218 -4.93 -0.46 -24.39
C ASP A 218 -5.29 0.25 -23.09
N VAL A 219 -5.82 -0.47 -22.11
CA VAL A 219 -6.03 0.07 -20.75
C VAL A 219 -4.70 0.43 -20.11
N LEU A 220 -3.70 -0.44 -20.15
CA LEU A 220 -2.36 -0.18 -19.64
C LEU A 220 -1.77 1.08 -20.28
N LYS A 221 -1.85 1.22 -21.60
CA LYS A 221 -1.36 2.37 -22.33
C LYS A 221 -2.07 3.66 -21.92
N ARG A 222 -3.41 3.63 -21.87
CA ARG A 222 -4.23 4.80 -21.51
C ARG A 222 -4.00 5.24 -20.07
N ALA A 223 -4.04 4.30 -19.12
CA ALA A 223 -3.84 4.57 -17.71
C ALA A 223 -2.38 4.94 -17.35
N THR A 224 -1.40 4.61 -18.20
CA THR A 224 0.01 4.93 -17.95
C THR A 224 0.42 6.26 -18.55
N TYR A 225 0.10 6.54 -19.82
CA TYR A 225 0.59 7.74 -20.55
C TYR A 225 -0.38 8.31 -21.60
N GLY A 226 -1.56 7.72 -21.73
CA GLY A 226 -2.57 8.22 -22.69
C GLY A 226 -3.34 9.43 -22.18
N ASP A 227 -3.33 9.68 -20.89
CA ASP A 227 -3.96 10.82 -20.23
C ASP A 227 -2.99 11.46 -19.24
N LYS A 228 -2.91 12.81 -19.23
CA LYS A 228 -1.95 13.54 -18.38
C LYS A 228 -2.29 13.43 -16.90
N THR A 229 -3.57 13.41 -16.55
CA THR A 229 -4.04 13.30 -15.17
C THR A 229 -3.76 11.92 -14.62
N LEU A 230 -4.06 10.86 -15.39
CA LEU A 230 -3.76 9.50 -15.02
C LEU A 230 -2.25 9.23 -14.92
N PHE A 231 -1.46 9.77 -15.85
CA PHE A 231 0.01 9.70 -15.76
C PHE A 231 0.52 10.41 -14.50
N ALA A 232 0.03 11.64 -14.23
CA ALA A 232 0.43 12.40 -13.05
C ALA A 232 0.09 11.65 -11.75
N ALA A 233 -1.08 11.01 -11.68
CA ALA A 233 -1.47 10.19 -10.54
C ALA A 233 -0.61 8.92 -10.44
N ALA A 234 -0.38 8.19 -11.53
CA ALA A 234 0.38 6.94 -11.54
C ALA A 234 1.85 7.16 -11.12
N GLN A 235 2.52 8.20 -11.66
CA GLN A 235 3.89 8.54 -11.28
C GLN A 235 3.97 9.04 -9.84
N ALA A 236 2.95 9.80 -9.36
CA ALA A 236 2.92 10.27 -7.98
C ALA A 236 2.74 9.10 -7.01
N GLY A 237 1.83 8.17 -7.30
CA GLY A 237 1.68 6.94 -6.52
C GLY A 237 2.93 6.06 -6.56
N HIS A 238 3.65 6.04 -7.68
CA HIS A 238 4.93 5.33 -7.77
C HIS A 238 5.99 5.95 -6.85
N ILE A 239 6.12 7.29 -6.86
CA ILE A 239 7.13 8.01 -6.07
C ILE A 239 6.77 8.08 -4.58
N GLU A 240 5.49 8.11 -4.20
CA GLU A 240 5.11 8.08 -2.79
C GLU A 240 5.70 6.86 -2.08
N ASN A 241 5.72 5.68 -2.74
CA ASN A 241 6.26 4.46 -2.17
C ASN A 241 7.79 4.46 -1.99
N PHE A 242 8.50 5.42 -2.58
CA PHE A 242 9.91 5.66 -2.23
C PHE A 242 10.05 6.16 -0.79
N VAL A 243 9.10 6.94 -0.28
CA VAL A 243 9.12 7.39 1.11
C VAL A 243 8.97 6.21 2.06
N ASP A 244 7.95 5.36 1.85
CA ASP A 244 7.79 4.14 2.66
C ASP A 244 9.05 3.27 2.57
N THR A 245 9.60 3.08 1.39
CA THR A 245 10.81 2.28 1.18
C THR A 245 12.03 2.88 1.88
N LEU A 246 12.16 4.20 1.90
CA LEU A 246 13.20 4.89 2.66
C LEU A 246 13.07 4.57 4.16
N PHE A 247 11.85 4.63 4.71
CA PHE A 247 11.57 4.28 6.11
C PHE A 247 11.77 2.79 6.41
N TRP A 248 11.73 1.93 5.39
CA TRP A 248 11.90 0.48 5.54
C TRP A 248 13.34 0.00 5.35
N ILE A 249 14.21 0.79 4.73
CA ILE A 249 15.60 0.42 4.45
C ILE A 249 16.58 1.43 5.04
N ALA A 250 16.53 2.67 4.53
CA ALA A 250 17.56 3.67 4.84
C ALA A 250 17.43 4.21 6.25
N VAL A 251 16.21 4.52 6.71
CA VAL A 251 16.01 5.12 8.06
C VAL A 251 16.51 4.20 9.17
N PRO A 252 16.18 2.88 9.23
CA PRO A 252 16.74 2.00 10.24
C PRO A 252 18.27 1.95 10.23
N LEU A 253 18.87 1.77 9.06
CA LEU A 253 20.32 1.68 8.91
C LEU A 253 21.01 3.01 9.25
N TYR A 254 20.49 4.11 8.73
CA TYR A 254 21.04 5.46 9.00
C TYR A 254 20.97 5.83 10.47
N LEU A 255 19.80 5.68 11.13
CA LEU A 255 19.65 6.06 12.53
C LEU A 255 20.46 5.15 13.47
N THR A 256 20.56 3.86 13.16
CA THR A 256 21.42 2.93 13.92
C THR A 256 22.89 3.32 13.76
N SER A 257 23.37 3.68 12.56
CA SER A 257 24.73 4.16 12.34
C SER A 257 25.03 5.48 13.06
N GLN A 258 24.01 6.31 13.33
CA GLN A 258 24.11 7.51 14.17
C GLN A 258 24.05 7.19 15.68
N GLY A 259 24.05 5.91 16.06
CA GLY A 259 24.06 5.47 17.46
C GLY A 259 22.68 5.43 18.13
N LEU A 260 21.60 5.56 17.39
CA LEU A 260 20.26 5.47 17.95
C LEU A 260 19.91 4.00 18.26
N ALA A 261 19.43 3.74 19.48
CA ALA A 261 18.99 2.41 19.87
C ALA A 261 17.81 1.91 19.02
N ILE A 262 17.76 0.61 18.73
CA ILE A 262 16.78 0.01 17.81
C ILE A 262 15.34 0.24 18.26
N GLU A 263 15.08 0.34 19.58
CA GLU A 263 13.76 0.67 20.12
C GLU A 263 13.31 2.07 19.68
N ALA A 264 14.23 3.02 19.70
CA ALA A 264 13.96 4.41 19.29
C ALA A 264 13.82 4.50 17.77
N VAL A 265 14.59 3.74 17.02
CA VAL A 265 14.42 3.58 15.55
C VAL A 265 13.02 3.05 15.23
N GLY A 266 12.55 2.03 15.94
CA GLY A 266 11.19 1.49 15.79
C GLY A 266 10.11 2.54 16.05
N VAL A 267 10.31 3.45 17.03
CA VAL A 267 9.39 4.57 17.26
C VAL A 267 9.40 5.55 16.08
N VAL A 268 10.57 5.94 15.56
CA VAL A 268 10.67 6.88 14.42
C VAL A 268 9.96 6.31 13.19
N VAL A 269 10.22 5.05 12.83
CA VAL A 269 9.55 4.35 11.74
C VAL A 269 8.04 4.23 12.01
N GLY A 270 7.67 3.90 13.25
CA GLY A 270 6.28 3.77 13.68
C GLY A 270 5.51 5.09 13.62
N VAL A 271 6.12 6.21 14.04
CA VAL A 271 5.49 7.54 13.99
C VAL A 271 5.15 7.93 12.56
N HIS A 272 6.06 7.72 11.60
CA HIS A 272 5.75 7.96 10.19
C HIS A 272 4.48 7.22 9.74
N SER A 273 4.43 5.91 9.94
CA SER A 273 3.28 5.08 9.54
C SER A 273 2.02 5.37 10.38
N ALA A 274 2.14 5.75 11.65
CA ALA A 274 0.99 6.07 12.50
C ALA A 274 0.24 7.32 12.03
N MET A 275 0.92 8.28 11.38
CA MET A 275 0.29 9.48 10.83
C MET A 275 -0.72 9.16 9.72
N TYR A 276 -0.60 8.01 9.07
CA TYR A 276 -1.59 7.55 8.08
C TYR A 276 -3.00 7.35 8.69
N PHE A 277 -3.12 7.22 10.01
CA PHE A 277 -4.45 7.19 10.66
C PHE A 277 -5.27 8.46 10.38
N LEU A 278 -4.63 9.58 10.10
CA LEU A 278 -5.28 10.84 9.74
C LEU A 278 -6.01 10.77 8.39
N GLN A 279 -5.77 9.74 7.57
CA GLN A 279 -6.46 9.52 6.30
C GLN A 279 -8.00 9.46 6.45
N ILE A 280 -8.51 9.02 7.59
CA ILE A 280 -9.94 9.02 7.87
C ILE A 280 -10.54 10.45 7.74
N GLY A 281 -9.76 11.48 8.09
CA GLY A 281 -10.20 12.88 8.02
C GLY A 281 -9.82 13.59 6.72
N THR A 282 -8.74 13.18 6.06
CA THR A 282 -8.21 13.90 4.88
C THR A 282 -9.06 13.66 3.61
N GLY A 283 -9.78 12.55 3.52
CA GLY A 283 -10.80 12.34 2.49
C GLY A 283 -11.89 13.40 2.54
N GLY A 284 -12.44 13.70 3.72
CA GLY A 284 -13.41 14.76 3.90
C GLY A 284 -12.89 16.19 3.63
N LEU A 285 -11.58 16.41 3.73
CA LEU A 285 -10.94 17.65 3.29
C LEU A 285 -10.99 17.76 1.76
N ALA A 286 -10.64 16.68 1.06
CA ALA A 286 -10.65 16.65 -0.40
C ALA A 286 -12.08 16.84 -0.99
N ASP A 287 -13.11 16.41 -0.29
CA ASP A 287 -14.50 16.66 -0.68
C ASP A 287 -14.88 18.16 -0.63
N ARG A 288 -14.08 18.99 0.03
CA ARG A 288 -14.30 20.45 0.13
C ARG A 288 -13.40 21.28 -0.77
N ILE A 289 -12.20 20.80 -1.07
CA ILE A 289 -11.18 21.60 -1.80
C ILE A 289 -10.69 20.93 -3.09
N GLY A 290 -11.23 19.76 -3.43
CA GLY A 290 -10.79 18.94 -4.56
C GLY A 290 -9.69 17.95 -4.22
N ARG A 291 -9.37 17.04 -5.17
CA ARG A 291 -8.37 15.98 -5.02
C ARG A 291 -6.92 16.48 -5.19
N ARG A 292 -6.70 17.37 -6.17
CA ARG A 292 -5.38 17.86 -6.56
C ARG A 292 -4.64 18.64 -5.47
N PRO A 293 -5.23 19.61 -4.73
CA PRO A 293 -4.51 20.40 -3.74
C PRO A 293 -3.91 19.56 -2.59
N PRO A 294 -4.64 18.61 -1.96
CA PRO A 294 -4.04 17.76 -0.91
C PRO A 294 -2.91 16.88 -1.44
N VAL A 295 -2.98 16.39 -2.67
CA VAL A 295 -1.89 15.60 -3.28
C VAL A 295 -0.64 16.44 -3.43
N VAL A 296 -0.74 17.64 -4.04
CA VAL A 296 0.42 18.55 -4.22
C VAL A 296 1.04 18.90 -2.87
N VAL A 297 0.22 19.39 -1.93
CA VAL A 297 0.70 19.80 -0.59
C VAL A 297 1.32 18.62 0.15
N GLY A 298 0.68 17.44 0.09
CA GLY A 298 1.18 16.22 0.71
C GLY A 298 2.54 15.80 0.18
N MET A 299 2.77 15.87 -1.16
CA MET A 299 4.07 15.58 -1.78
C MET A 299 5.18 16.48 -1.24
N PHE A 300 4.92 17.80 -1.17
CA PHE A 300 5.91 18.76 -0.67
C PHE A 300 6.17 18.59 0.83
N ILE A 301 5.14 18.36 1.66
CA ILE A 301 5.29 18.12 3.09
C ILE A 301 6.07 16.83 3.35
N ALA A 302 5.74 15.73 2.67
CA ALA A 302 6.43 14.46 2.83
C ALA A 302 7.91 14.57 2.42
N GLY A 303 8.18 15.21 1.27
CA GLY A 303 9.54 15.46 0.79
C GLY A 303 10.34 16.36 1.74
N ALA A 304 9.72 17.41 2.32
CA ALA A 304 10.37 18.29 3.30
C ALA A 304 10.67 17.55 4.60
N GLY A 305 9.76 16.69 5.09
CA GLY A 305 10.00 15.84 6.26
C GLY A 305 11.21 14.93 6.07
N VAL A 306 11.25 14.22 4.93
CA VAL A 306 12.38 13.35 4.56
C VAL A 306 13.68 14.14 4.46
N LEU A 307 13.68 15.27 3.73
CA LEU A 307 14.87 16.10 3.56
C LEU A 307 15.40 16.63 4.90
N GLY A 308 14.49 17.04 5.79
CA GLY A 308 14.84 17.58 7.09
C GLY A 308 15.60 16.60 7.97
N MET A 309 15.38 15.29 7.82
CA MET A 309 16.00 14.27 8.67
C MET A 309 17.54 14.25 8.59
N VAL A 310 18.13 14.67 7.47
CA VAL A 310 19.59 14.72 7.30
C VAL A 310 20.25 15.94 7.91
N PHE A 311 19.47 16.93 8.38
CA PHE A 311 19.98 18.15 9.01
C PHE A 311 19.84 18.18 10.54
N VAL A 312 19.43 17.05 11.14
CA VAL A 312 19.23 16.92 12.59
C VAL A 312 19.91 15.66 13.11
N GLU A 313 20.33 15.69 14.39
CA GLU A 313 21.17 14.63 14.97
C GLU A 313 20.56 14.02 16.25
N ASN A 314 19.30 14.35 16.59
CA ASN A 314 18.70 13.90 17.84
C ASN A 314 17.39 13.15 17.61
N TYR A 315 17.07 12.24 18.54
CA TYR A 315 15.87 11.40 18.50
C TYR A 315 14.58 12.19 18.28
N LEU A 316 14.34 13.25 19.08
CA LEU A 316 13.07 13.99 19.01
C LEU A 316 12.87 14.72 17.66
N PRO A 317 13.85 15.48 17.11
CA PRO A 317 13.75 16.01 15.76
C PRO A 317 13.51 14.95 14.68
N TRP A 318 14.18 13.79 14.73
CA TRP A 318 13.93 12.70 13.77
C TRP A 318 12.48 12.18 13.86
N ALA A 319 11.97 11.96 15.08
CA ALA A 319 10.58 11.52 15.27
C ALA A 319 9.57 12.58 14.78
N VAL A 320 9.83 13.87 15.02
CA VAL A 320 8.97 14.96 14.51
C VAL A 320 8.97 15.00 12.99
N LEU A 321 10.14 14.91 12.34
CA LEU A 321 10.26 14.96 10.88
C LEU A 321 9.69 13.70 10.21
N ALA A 322 9.81 12.54 10.84
CA ALA A 322 9.10 11.34 10.45
C ALA A 322 7.58 11.54 10.50
N GLY A 323 7.07 12.18 11.56
CA GLY A 323 5.67 12.56 11.66
C GLY A 323 5.23 13.56 10.58
N VAL A 324 6.06 14.58 10.28
CA VAL A 324 5.81 15.53 9.19
C VAL A 324 5.74 14.79 7.85
N SER A 325 6.67 13.88 7.58
CA SER A 325 6.63 13.05 6.37
C SER A 325 5.34 12.21 6.32
N GLY A 326 4.98 11.54 7.40
CA GLY A 326 3.75 10.74 7.49
C GLY A 326 2.47 11.57 7.34
N LEU A 327 2.45 12.82 7.84
CA LEU A 327 1.34 13.76 7.62
C LEU A 327 1.18 14.09 6.13
N GLY A 328 2.29 14.34 5.43
CA GLY A 328 2.26 14.53 3.98
C GLY A 328 1.66 13.33 3.26
N MET A 329 2.06 12.11 3.65
CA MET A 329 1.52 10.86 3.11
C MET A 329 0.02 10.70 3.41
N ALA A 330 -0.43 11.05 4.60
CA ALA A 330 -1.85 11.00 4.96
C ALA A 330 -2.71 11.97 4.12
N LEU A 331 -2.15 13.08 3.64
CA LEU A 331 -2.83 14.01 2.75
C LEU A 331 -2.89 13.50 1.30
N LEU A 332 -1.81 12.95 0.78
CA LEU A 332 -1.71 12.59 -0.64
C LEU A 332 -2.34 11.24 -0.97
N TYR A 333 -2.12 10.23 -0.13
CA TYR A 333 -2.42 8.84 -0.45
C TYR A 333 -3.91 8.56 -0.77
N PRO A 334 -4.90 8.91 0.10
CA PRO A 334 -6.29 8.59 -0.18
C PRO A 334 -6.80 9.31 -1.44
N ASN A 335 -6.28 10.51 -1.71
CA ASN A 335 -6.68 11.29 -2.88
C ASN A 335 -6.08 10.72 -4.17
N LEU A 336 -4.84 10.27 -4.16
CA LEU A 336 -4.24 9.58 -5.30
C LEU A 336 -4.97 8.28 -5.63
N MET A 337 -5.48 7.55 -4.64
CA MET A 337 -6.25 6.34 -4.86
C MET A 337 -7.61 6.60 -5.54
N THR A 338 -8.21 7.77 -5.37
CA THR A 338 -9.52 8.09 -5.98
C THR A 338 -9.39 8.61 -7.42
N VAL A 339 -8.30 9.31 -7.76
CA VAL A 339 -8.08 9.92 -9.08
C VAL A 339 -8.29 8.94 -10.25
N PRO A 340 -7.74 7.72 -10.27
CA PRO A 340 -7.98 6.79 -11.36
C PRO A 340 -9.46 6.37 -11.49
N GLY A 341 -10.17 6.31 -10.37
CA GLY A 341 -11.60 6.02 -10.34
C GLY A 341 -12.44 7.16 -10.90
N ASP A 342 -12.07 8.41 -10.59
CA ASP A 342 -12.78 9.62 -11.04
C ASP A 342 -12.45 9.94 -12.51
N ALA A 343 -11.18 9.79 -12.92
CA ALA A 343 -10.69 10.17 -14.25
C ALA A 343 -10.88 9.09 -15.34
N ALA A 344 -11.02 7.81 -14.98
CA ALA A 344 -11.21 6.76 -15.94
C ALA A 344 -12.66 6.65 -16.42
N HIS A 345 -12.86 6.41 -17.74
CA HIS A 345 -14.20 6.14 -18.28
C HIS A 345 -14.82 4.90 -17.61
N PRO A 346 -16.12 4.90 -17.29
CA PRO A 346 -16.79 3.80 -16.60
C PRO A 346 -16.51 2.40 -17.17
N THR A 347 -16.38 2.29 -18.51
CA THR A 347 -16.19 1.02 -19.22
C THR A 347 -14.85 0.33 -18.93
N TRP A 348 -13.82 1.04 -18.42
CA TRP A 348 -12.51 0.47 -18.09
C TRP A 348 -11.94 0.95 -16.74
N ARG A 349 -12.79 1.58 -15.93
CA ARG A 349 -12.43 2.14 -14.61
C ARG A 349 -11.76 1.11 -13.70
N SER A 350 -12.34 -0.07 -13.56
CA SER A 350 -11.82 -1.14 -12.71
C SER A 350 -10.43 -1.60 -13.15
N ALA A 351 -10.23 -1.80 -14.45
CA ALA A 351 -8.93 -2.16 -15.01
C ALA A 351 -7.90 -1.04 -14.87
N GLY A 352 -8.32 0.23 -15.05
CA GLY A 352 -7.48 1.42 -14.85
C GLY A 352 -7.00 1.57 -13.41
N MET A 353 -7.86 1.28 -12.44
CA MET A 353 -7.50 1.23 -11.02
C MET A 353 -6.47 0.11 -10.75
N GLY A 354 -6.61 -1.04 -11.38
CA GLY A 354 -5.63 -2.14 -11.28
C GLY A 354 -4.26 -1.73 -11.81
N VAL A 355 -4.21 -1.03 -12.95
CA VAL A 355 -2.97 -0.50 -13.53
C VAL A 355 -2.32 0.54 -12.61
N TYR A 356 -3.10 1.45 -12.04
CA TYR A 356 -2.60 2.42 -11.06
C TYR A 356 -1.96 1.73 -9.86
N ARG A 357 -2.66 0.76 -9.25
CA ARG A 357 -2.14 -0.01 -8.11
C ARG A 357 -0.86 -0.77 -8.45
N MET A 358 -0.78 -1.33 -9.66
CA MET A 358 0.46 -1.97 -10.13
C MET A 358 1.63 -0.97 -10.16
N TRP A 359 1.44 0.19 -10.78
CA TRP A 359 2.48 1.23 -10.83
C TRP A 359 2.87 1.74 -9.46
N ARG A 360 1.88 1.99 -8.61
CA ARG A 360 2.10 2.43 -7.24
C ARG A 360 2.96 1.41 -6.48
N ASP A 361 2.56 0.16 -6.44
CA ASP A 361 3.24 -0.87 -5.64
C ASP A 361 4.60 -1.29 -6.26
N ALA A 362 4.80 -1.14 -7.58
CA ALA A 362 6.11 -1.24 -8.21
C ALA A 362 7.10 -0.19 -7.68
N GLY A 363 6.60 0.95 -7.17
CA GLY A 363 7.39 1.98 -6.51
C GLY A 363 8.18 1.47 -5.30
N TYR A 364 7.67 0.48 -4.55
CA TYR A 364 8.44 -0.18 -3.49
C TYR A 364 9.72 -0.84 -4.04
N GLY A 365 9.57 -1.61 -5.13
CA GLY A 365 10.70 -2.31 -5.74
C GLY A 365 11.72 -1.36 -6.38
N VAL A 366 11.23 -0.41 -7.19
CA VAL A 366 12.10 0.60 -7.84
C VAL A 366 12.74 1.51 -6.80
N GLY A 367 11.97 1.94 -5.79
CA GLY A 367 12.46 2.73 -4.66
C GLY A 367 13.59 2.02 -3.92
N ALA A 368 13.43 0.73 -3.64
CA ALA A 368 14.47 -0.05 -2.96
C ALA A 368 15.77 -0.15 -3.79
N ILE A 369 15.66 -0.27 -5.11
CA ILE A 369 16.82 -0.25 -6.02
C ILE A 369 17.50 1.13 -5.94
N VAL A 370 16.74 2.21 -6.13
CA VAL A 370 17.30 3.58 -6.15
C VAL A 370 17.92 3.94 -4.80
N ILE A 371 17.22 3.67 -3.69
CA ILE A 371 17.70 3.93 -2.33
C ILE A 371 18.95 3.10 -2.03
N GLY A 372 18.91 1.78 -2.31
CA GLY A 372 20.05 0.90 -2.08
C GLY A 372 21.30 1.31 -2.88
N LEU A 373 21.14 1.67 -4.16
CA LEU A 373 22.22 2.19 -4.99
C LEU A 373 22.75 3.54 -4.49
N SER A 374 21.86 4.45 -4.08
CA SER A 374 22.25 5.74 -3.52
C SER A 374 23.10 5.57 -2.27
N MET A 375 22.68 4.69 -1.34
CA MET A 375 23.44 4.37 -0.14
C MET A 375 24.77 3.71 -0.43
N GLN A 376 24.79 2.77 -1.40
CA GLN A 376 25.97 1.97 -1.74
C GLN A 376 27.08 2.78 -2.41
N PHE A 377 26.71 3.67 -3.36
CA PHE A 377 27.68 4.33 -4.24
C PHE A 377 27.93 5.79 -3.93
N VAL A 378 27.07 6.43 -3.11
CA VAL A 378 27.20 7.84 -2.77
C VAL A 378 27.34 8.02 -1.24
N SER A 379 26.24 7.92 -0.50
CA SER A 379 26.22 7.94 0.98
C SER A 379 24.83 7.53 1.50
N ALA A 380 24.71 7.27 2.80
CA ALA A 380 23.43 6.99 3.44
C ALA A 380 22.45 8.17 3.27
N GLU A 381 22.95 9.42 3.39
CA GLU A 381 22.15 10.64 3.23
C GLU A 381 21.66 10.83 1.79
N ALA A 382 22.39 10.30 0.80
CA ALA A 382 21.99 10.40 -0.62
C ALA A 382 20.62 9.78 -0.88
N ALA A 383 20.25 8.74 -0.14
CA ALA A 383 18.92 8.13 -0.24
C ALA A 383 17.79 9.12 0.14
N PHE A 384 18.02 9.93 1.19
CA PHE A 384 17.08 10.97 1.62
C PHE A 384 16.99 12.11 0.60
N TYR A 385 18.14 12.59 0.10
CA TYR A 385 18.18 13.64 -0.93
C TYR A 385 17.45 13.22 -2.21
N VAL A 386 17.72 12.01 -2.71
CA VAL A 386 17.09 11.51 -3.93
C VAL A 386 15.58 11.34 -3.72
N THR A 387 15.16 10.75 -2.60
CA THR A 387 13.74 10.58 -2.29
C THR A 387 13.02 11.92 -2.19
N ALA A 388 13.57 12.88 -1.45
CA ALA A 388 12.98 14.21 -1.32
C ALA A 388 12.93 14.95 -2.65
N PHE A 389 14.00 14.89 -3.46
CA PHE A 389 14.03 15.46 -4.80
C PHE A 389 12.93 14.89 -5.70
N LEU A 390 12.78 13.56 -5.72
CA LEU A 390 11.74 12.90 -6.51
C LEU A 390 10.34 13.28 -6.03
N MET A 391 10.11 13.43 -4.71
CA MET A 391 8.85 13.90 -4.16
C MET A 391 8.53 15.33 -4.63
N PHE A 392 9.49 16.24 -4.62
CA PHE A 392 9.28 17.61 -5.09
C PHE A 392 9.03 17.69 -6.60
N VAL A 393 9.79 16.94 -7.40
CA VAL A 393 9.58 16.85 -8.84
C VAL A 393 8.21 16.24 -9.15
N SER A 394 7.84 15.17 -8.47
CA SER A 394 6.55 14.52 -8.63
C SER A 394 5.39 15.45 -8.22
N GLY A 395 5.53 16.17 -7.10
CA GLY A 395 4.56 17.18 -6.68
C GLY A 395 4.40 18.30 -7.71
N ALA A 396 5.49 18.74 -8.34
CA ALA A 396 5.46 19.71 -9.43
C ALA A 396 4.76 19.16 -10.68
N ILE A 397 4.99 17.88 -11.05
CA ILE A 397 4.28 17.22 -12.17
C ILE A 397 2.78 17.15 -11.87
N VAL A 398 2.38 16.77 -10.66
CA VAL A 398 0.97 16.78 -10.25
C VAL A 398 0.38 18.18 -10.36
N TYR A 399 1.10 19.19 -9.85
CA TYR A 399 0.65 20.59 -9.95
C TYR A 399 0.46 21.06 -11.39
N LEU A 400 1.31 20.65 -12.32
CA LEU A 400 1.29 21.14 -13.71
C LEU A 400 0.37 20.32 -14.62
N TRP A 401 0.22 19.01 -14.40
CA TRP A 401 -0.40 18.09 -15.36
C TRP A 401 -1.69 17.43 -14.86
N MET A 402 -1.87 17.30 -13.55
CA MET A 402 -3.10 16.71 -13.02
C MET A 402 -4.22 17.75 -13.03
N GLU A 403 -5.28 17.47 -13.73
CA GLU A 403 -6.52 18.23 -13.66
C GLU A 403 -7.31 17.83 -12.41
N GLU A 404 -8.24 18.71 -11.97
CA GLU A 404 -9.09 18.37 -10.84
C GLU A 404 -10.12 17.33 -11.25
N THR A 405 -10.22 16.23 -10.50
CA THR A 405 -11.09 15.09 -10.83
C THR A 405 -12.31 14.96 -9.91
N HIS A 406 -12.38 15.78 -8.84
CA HIS A 406 -13.51 15.72 -7.93
C HIS A 406 -14.83 16.06 -8.67
N PRO A 407 -15.92 15.28 -8.48
CA PRO A 407 -17.17 15.46 -9.23
C PRO A 407 -17.75 16.88 -9.18
N ASP A 408 -17.63 17.59 -8.06
CA ASP A 408 -18.18 18.94 -7.88
C ASP A 408 -17.25 20.06 -8.36
N PHE A 409 -15.94 19.81 -8.49
CA PHE A 409 -14.93 20.80 -8.85
C PHE A 409 -14.16 20.43 -10.11
N GLY A 410 -14.41 19.22 -10.65
CA GLY A 410 -13.63 18.63 -11.73
C GLY A 410 -13.69 19.43 -13.02
N THR A 411 -12.52 19.58 -13.63
CA THR A 411 -12.34 20.11 -14.97
C THR A 411 -11.91 19.01 -15.94
N HIS A 412 -11.68 17.80 -15.42
CA HIS A 412 -11.24 16.65 -16.20
C HIS A 412 -12.42 16.02 -16.94
N GLU A 413 -12.30 15.91 -18.26
CA GLU A 413 -13.21 15.12 -19.08
C GLU A 413 -12.59 13.73 -19.32
N PRO A 414 -13.27 12.64 -18.91
CA PRO A 414 -12.77 11.29 -19.17
C PRO A 414 -12.51 11.07 -20.66
N PRO A 415 -11.40 10.44 -21.05
CA PRO A 415 -11.12 10.19 -22.46
C PRO A 415 -12.26 9.38 -23.09
N ALA A 416 -12.70 9.84 -24.29
CA ALA A 416 -13.81 9.23 -25.02
C ALA A 416 -13.65 7.72 -25.16
N PRO A 417 -14.76 6.95 -25.15
CA PRO A 417 -14.72 5.51 -25.41
C PRO A 417 -14.04 5.25 -26.76
N ALA A 418 -13.31 4.12 -26.86
CA ALA A 418 -12.72 3.73 -28.13
C ALA A 418 -13.84 3.61 -29.19
N PRO A 419 -13.61 4.07 -30.41
CA PRO A 419 -14.59 3.88 -31.48
C PRO A 419 -14.91 2.38 -31.61
N ASP A 420 -16.19 2.08 -31.59
CA ASP A 420 -16.70 0.72 -31.67
C ASP A 420 -16.14 0.05 -32.93
N ALA A 421 -15.34 -1.00 -32.77
CA ALA A 421 -14.79 -1.75 -33.90
C ALA A 421 -15.89 -2.38 -34.78
N ARG A 422 -17.14 -2.42 -34.28
CA ARG A 422 -18.33 -2.89 -35.01
C ARG A 422 -18.95 -1.82 -35.92
N SER A 423 -18.67 -0.53 -35.70
CA SER A 423 -19.18 0.52 -36.57
C SER A 423 -18.38 0.69 -37.89
N GLN A 424 -17.28 -0.04 -38.03
CA GLN A 424 -16.46 -0.06 -39.26
C GLN A 424 -16.73 -1.27 -40.16
N ALA A 425 -17.62 -2.19 -39.77
CA ALA A 425 -18.13 -3.18 -40.69
C ALA A 425 -19.20 -2.52 -41.57
N THR A 426 -18.77 -1.91 -42.65
CA THR A 426 -19.65 -1.56 -43.76
C THR A 426 -20.41 -2.81 -44.18
N PRO A 427 -21.72 -2.71 -44.42
CA PRO A 427 -22.40 -3.78 -45.13
C PRO A 427 -21.94 -3.68 -46.59
N ASP A 428 -21.01 -4.50 -46.96
CA ASP A 428 -20.74 -4.77 -48.36
C ASP A 428 -21.69 -5.90 -48.84
N ASP A 429 -22.55 -5.52 -49.77
CA ASP A 429 -23.24 -6.24 -50.84
C ASP A 429 -23.57 -7.75 -50.70
#